data_413b9d99f4c74d43f13334bb6d3ebe33
#
_entry.id   413b9d99f4c74d43f13334bb6d3ebe33
#
_cell.length_a   1.000
_cell.length_b   1.000
_cell.length_c   1.000
_cell.angle_alpha   90.00
_cell.angle_beta   90.00
_cell.angle_gamma   90.00
#
_symmetry.space_group_name_H-M   'P 1'
#
loop_
_entity.id
_entity.type
_entity.pdbx_description
1 polymer ?
#
loop_
_entity_poly.entity_id
_entity_poly.type
_entity_poly.pdbx_seq_one_letter_code
_entity_poly.pdbx_strand_id
1 'polypeptide(L)'
;MTTATLSTTPVLHESPPLIPDDEWEVEEVVGWTAVDLAARFGAMPLHRICFDPAPGTATEADVIAWEARSNRLFELIDGVLVEKTMNSYESFLAMTIGTLLNIYVQPRKLGVVLGSDGMLKIMPDMIRIPDVCFIAKEKLPGKFSVQIPVASLIPDIAVEVLCRGNTHQEMDAKLDDYFEVGVREVWYVDPRVKQVKVYESRTSMRELSETDTLDSRVALPGFSLSLKELFADPVGG
;
A
#
# COMPACT_ATOMS: atom_id res chain seq x y z
N MET A 1 39.24 -48.61 -42.25
CA MET A 1 38.38 -47.59 -41.60
C MET A 1 37.48 -48.32 -40.65
N THR A 2 37.81 -48.33 -39.35
CA THR A 2 37.09 -49.08 -38.35
C THR A 2 36.21 -48.09 -37.55
N THR A 3 34.91 -48.17 -37.70
CA THR A 3 33.93 -47.36 -36.99
C THR A 3 33.73 -47.97 -35.59
N ALA A 4 34.13 -47.22 -34.56
CA ALA A 4 33.83 -47.55 -33.15
C ALA A 4 32.43 -47.06 -32.79
N THR A 5 31.57 -47.98 -32.41
CA THR A 5 30.21 -47.71 -31.91
C THR A 5 30.34 -47.48 -30.38
N LEU A 6 30.07 -46.25 -29.94
CA LEU A 6 29.96 -45.91 -28.51
C LEU A 6 28.55 -46.36 -28.02
N SER A 7 28.57 -47.38 -27.14
CA SER A 7 27.40 -47.84 -26.40
C SER A 7 27.22 -46.92 -25.16
N THR A 8 26.23 -46.07 -25.15
CA THR A 8 25.81 -45.31 -23.95
C THR A 8 24.79 -46.13 -23.18
N THR A 9 25.22 -46.73 -22.09
CA THR A 9 24.27 -47.31 -21.10
C THR A 9 23.62 -46.18 -20.34
N PRO A 10 22.27 -46.14 -20.25
CA PRO A 10 21.62 -45.12 -19.45
C PRO A 10 21.90 -45.34 -17.98
N VAL A 11 22.42 -44.34 -17.30
CA VAL A 11 22.52 -44.29 -15.83
C VAL A 11 21.12 -44.19 -15.27
N LEU A 12 20.60 -45.27 -14.71
CA LEU A 12 19.34 -45.22 -13.93
C LEU A 12 19.62 -44.39 -12.67
N HIS A 13 19.05 -43.19 -12.59
CA HIS A 13 18.98 -42.45 -11.35
C HIS A 13 18.07 -43.23 -10.40
N GLU A 14 18.66 -43.82 -9.37
CA GLU A 14 17.90 -44.37 -8.25
C GLU A 14 17.12 -43.20 -7.61
N SER A 15 15.82 -43.35 -7.48
CA SER A 15 15.00 -42.43 -6.71
C SER A 15 15.48 -42.42 -5.27
N PRO A 16 15.60 -41.26 -4.61
CA PRO A 16 15.94 -41.22 -3.20
C PRO A 16 14.95 -42.06 -2.40
N PRO A 17 15.36 -42.72 -1.31
CA PRO A 17 14.47 -43.49 -0.47
C PRO A 17 13.30 -42.61 0.03
N LEU A 18 12.09 -43.15 -0.06
CA LEU A 18 10.92 -42.47 0.55
C LEU A 18 11.14 -42.44 2.06
N ILE A 19 11.07 -41.28 2.65
CA ILE A 19 11.06 -41.11 4.11
C ILE A 19 9.75 -41.73 4.62
N PRO A 20 9.77 -42.59 5.62
CA PRO A 20 8.58 -43.18 6.20
C PRO A 20 7.62 -42.08 6.73
N ASP A 21 6.33 -42.22 6.52
CA ASP A 21 5.31 -41.21 6.90
C ASP A 21 5.27 -40.90 8.41
N ASP A 22 5.84 -41.76 9.25
CA ASP A 22 5.93 -41.66 10.71
C ASP A 22 7.16 -40.89 11.21
N GLU A 23 8.11 -40.54 10.32
CA GLU A 23 9.30 -39.73 10.66
C GLU A 23 9.11 -38.21 10.35
N TRP A 24 7.94 -37.80 9.84
CA TRP A 24 7.65 -36.37 9.65
C TRP A 24 7.21 -35.74 10.97
N GLU A 25 8.15 -35.20 11.74
CA GLU A 25 7.79 -34.18 12.73
C GLU A 25 7.32 -32.94 11.97
N VAL A 26 6.02 -32.68 12.00
CA VAL A 26 5.48 -31.42 11.49
C VAL A 26 5.91 -30.34 12.46
N GLU A 27 7.03 -29.68 12.18
CA GLU A 27 7.37 -28.45 12.88
C GLU A 27 6.19 -27.49 12.72
N GLU A 28 5.78 -26.88 13.83
CA GLU A 28 4.72 -25.86 13.81
C GLU A 28 5.10 -24.78 12.80
N VAL A 29 4.29 -24.62 11.75
CA VAL A 29 4.56 -23.64 10.69
C VAL A 29 4.45 -22.24 11.31
N VAL A 30 5.58 -21.63 11.55
CA VAL A 30 5.65 -20.24 12.02
C VAL A 30 5.42 -19.32 10.84
N GLY A 31 4.33 -18.55 10.91
CA GLY A 31 3.98 -17.58 9.88
C GLY A 31 2.94 -18.10 8.87
N TRP A 32 2.70 -17.28 7.86
CA TRP A 32 1.68 -17.53 6.83
C TRP A 32 2.19 -18.45 5.73
N THR A 33 1.31 -19.31 5.25
CA THR A 33 1.53 -20.13 4.05
C THR A 33 1.27 -19.32 2.77
N ALA A 34 1.62 -19.89 1.62
CA ALA A 34 1.27 -19.31 0.32
C ALA A 34 -0.27 -19.20 0.11
N VAL A 35 -1.04 -20.09 0.74
CA VAL A 35 -2.51 -20.05 0.68
C VAL A 35 -3.05 -18.86 1.48
N ASP A 36 -2.49 -18.58 2.66
CA ASP A 36 -2.87 -17.42 3.48
C ASP A 36 -2.56 -16.12 2.75
N LEU A 37 -1.38 -16.01 2.14
CA LEU A 37 -0.98 -14.85 1.33
C LEU A 37 -1.94 -14.65 0.15
N ALA A 38 -2.28 -15.72 -0.58
CA ALA A 38 -3.22 -15.64 -1.70
C ALA A 38 -4.64 -15.27 -1.24
N ALA A 39 -5.08 -15.78 -0.10
CA ALA A 39 -6.38 -15.45 0.48
C ALA A 39 -6.48 -13.97 0.88
N ARG A 40 -5.41 -13.41 1.47
CA ARG A 40 -5.40 -12.03 1.97
C ARG A 40 -5.11 -11.00 0.88
N PHE A 41 -4.19 -11.28 -0.03
CA PHE A 41 -3.65 -10.31 -0.99
C PHE A 41 -4.04 -10.61 -2.45
N GLY A 42 -4.69 -11.75 -2.73
CA GLY A 42 -5.06 -12.14 -4.08
C GLY A 42 -3.86 -12.36 -5.00
N ALA A 43 -3.94 -11.85 -6.23
CA ALA A 43 -2.89 -11.96 -7.24
C ALA A 43 -1.77 -10.89 -7.09
N MET A 44 -1.50 -10.44 -5.86
CA MET A 44 -0.40 -9.50 -5.62
C MET A 44 0.95 -10.10 -6.05
N PRO A 45 1.80 -9.36 -6.76
CA PRO A 45 3.13 -9.83 -7.13
C PRO A 45 3.98 -10.16 -5.90
N LEU A 46 4.52 -11.38 -5.83
CA LEU A 46 5.27 -11.87 -4.66
C LEU A 46 6.50 -11.02 -4.31
N HIS A 47 7.11 -10.33 -5.29
CA HIS A 47 8.26 -9.45 -5.04
C HIS A 47 7.91 -8.24 -4.14
N ARG A 48 6.62 -7.92 -3.97
CA ARG A 48 6.16 -6.89 -3.04
C ARG A 48 6.04 -7.40 -1.61
N ILE A 49 6.01 -8.71 -1.40
CA ILE A 49 5.93 -9.31 -0.07
C ILE A 49 7.35 -9.53 0.44
N CYS A 50 7.65 -8.99 1.62
CA CYS A 50 8.91 -9.28 2.31
C CYS A 50 8.80 -10.62 3.03
N PHE A 51 9.82 -11.47 2.84
CA PHE A 51 9.90 -12.78 3.50
C PHE A 51 10.90 -12.79 4.66
N ASP A 52 11.39 -11.63 5.07
CA ASP A 52 12.27 -11.44 6.23
C ASP A 52 11.79 -10.22 7.05
N PRO A 53 11.10 -10.47 8.20
CA PRO A 53 10.74 -11.76 8.80
C PRO A 53 9.68 -12.54 8.02
N ALA A 54 9.44 -13.80 8.41
CA ALA A 54 8.45 -14.65 7.76
C ALA A 54 7.06 -13.95 7.75
N PRO A 55 6.30 -14.00 6.63
CA PRO A 55 4.97 -13.41 6.57
C PRO A 55 4.07 -13.88 7.71
N GLY A 56 3.34 -12.96 8.33
CA GLY A 56 2.50 -13.21 9.50
C GLY A 56 3.24 -13.05 10.85
N THR A 57 4.55 -12.76 10.84
CA THR A 57 5.32 -12.58 12.08
C THR A 57 5.95 -11.19 12.22
N ALA A 58 5.84 -10.35 11.20
CA ALA A 58 6.40 -9.00 11.21
C ALA A 58 5.71 -8.08 12.21
N THR A 59 6.47 -7.12 12.71
CA THR A 59 6.05 -6.12 13.70
C THR A 59 6.36 -4.70 13.22
N GLU A 60 5.88 -3.69 13.96
CA GLU A 60 6.26 -2.29 13.73
C GLU A 60 7.78 -2.07 13.78
N ALA A 61 8.49 -2.80 14.65
CA ALA A 61 9.94 -2.69 14.74
C ALA A 61 10.65 -3.12 13.43
N ASP A 62 10.08 -4.10 12.74
CA ASP A 62 10.61 -4.57 11.44
C ASP A 62 10.38 -3.52 10.34
N VAL A 63 9.24 -2.83 10.33
CA VAL A 63 8.97 -1.71 9.41
C VAL A 63 10.04 -0.63 9.58
N ILE A 64 10.29 -0.21 10.82
CA ILE A 64 11.29 0.84 11.14
C ILE A 64 12.71 0.35 10.76
N ALA A 65 13.04 -0.91 11.04
CA ALA A 65 14.34 -1.47 10.71
C ALA A 65 14.58 -1.55 9.20
N TRP A 66 13.55 -1.89 8.42
CA TRP A 66 13.65 -1.92 6.96
C TRP A 66 13.82 -0.53 6.36
N GLU A 67 13.06 0.47 6.81
CA GLU A 67 13.22 1.86 6.38
C GLU A 67 14.64 2.35 6.67
N ALA A 68 15.12 2.19 7.90
CA ALA A 68 16.43 2.68 8.33
C ALA A 68 17.61 2.06 7.55
N ARG A 69 17.53 0.75 7.17
CA ARG A 69 18.65 0.05 6.51
C ARG A 69 18.65 0.14 4.99
N SER A 70 17.49 0.34 4.37
CA SER A 70 17.35 0.20 2.91
C SER A 70 16.62 1.36 2.23
N ASN A 71 16.06 2.28 2.99
CA ASN A 71 15.18 3.35 2.52
C ASN A 71 13.96 2.80 1.72
N ARG A 72 13.55 1.53 2.00
CA ARG A 72 12.37 0.91 1.44
C ARG A 72 11.22 1.06 2.43
N LEU A 73 10.07 1.41 1.91
CA LEU A 73 8.86 1.60 2.70
C LEU A 73 7.98 0.35 2.61
N PHE A 74 7.57 -0.15 3.77
CA PHE A 74 6.67 -1.29 3.88
C PHE A 74 5.45 -0.92 4.69
N GLU A 75 4.26 -1.27 4.19
CA GLU A 75 3.06 -1.37 5.00
C GLU A 75 3.12 -2.66 5.82
N LEU A 76 2.64 -2.61 7.06
CA LEU A 76 2.43 -3.80 7.90
C LEU A 76 0.96 -4.18 7.85
N ILE A 77 0.66 -5.41 7.47
CA ILE A 77 -0.71 -5.91 7.31
C ILE A 77 -0.77 -7.31 7.90
N ASP A 78 -1.38 -7.45 9.06
CA ASP A 78 -1.55 -8.74 9.74
C ASP A 78 -0.21 -9.52 9.87
N GLY A 79 0.86 -8.83 10.25
CA GLY A 79 2.19 -9.43 10.38
C GLY A 79 2.93 -9.67 9.06
N VAL A 80 2.43 -9.15 7.95
CA VAL A 80 3.08 -9.23 6.62
C VAL A 80 3.59 -7.85 6.21
N LEU A 81 4.85 -7.77 5.79
CA LEU A 81 5.43 -6.56 5.22
C LEU A 81 5.18 -6.53 3.71
N VAL A 82 4.41 -5.53 3.27
CA VAL A 82 4.08 -5.32 1.86
C VAL A 82 4.77 -4.06 1.37
N GLU A 83 5.68 -4.19 0.40
CA GLU A 83 6.42 -3.06 -0.14
C GLU A 83 5.50 -2.06 -0.83
N LYS A 84 5.63 -0.79 -0.45
CA LYS A 84 4.99 0.31 -1.14
C LYS A 84 5.74 0.58 -2.44
N THR A 85 5.02 0.55 -3.56
CA THR A 85 5.56 0.84 -4.89
C THR A 85 4.86 2.04 -5.48
N MET A 86 5.65 2.91 -6.12
CA MET A 86 5.15 4.09 -6.82
C MET A 86 6.10 4.40 -7.97
N ASN A 87 5.59 4.76 -9.14
CA ASN A 87 6.41 5.27 -10.23
C ASN A 87 6.37 6.81 -10.30
N SER A 88 7.12 7.38 -11.25
CA SER A 88 7.30 8.84 -11.34
C SER A 88 6.00 9.61 -11.60
N TYR A 89 5.07 9.07 -12.38
CA TYR A 89 3.83 9.77 -12.70
C TYR A 89 2.84 9.74 -11.54
N GLU A 90 2.72 8.60 -10.86
CA GLU A 90 1.91 8.50 -9.63
C GLU A 90 2.50 9.42 -8.54
N SER A 91 3.83 9.47 -8.40
CA SER A 91 4.50 10.38 -7.47
C SER A 91 4.22 11.86 -7.81
N PHE A 92 4.22 12.22 -9.09
CA PHE A 92 3.87 13.57 -9.53
C PHE A 92 2.43 13.92 -9.16
N LEU A 93 1.47 13.03 -9.40
CA LEU A 93 0.06 13.26 -9.04
C LEU A 93 -0.13 13.36 -7.52
N ALA A 94 0.50 12.47 -6.75
CA ALA A 94 0.45 12.51 -5.30
C ALA A 94 1.00 13.83 -4.75
N MET A 95 2.15 14.28 -5.26
CA MET A 95 2.76 15.57 -4.88
C MET A 95 1.85 16.74 -5.25
N THR A 96 1.22 16.73 -6.42
CA THR A 96 0.29 17.78 -6.86
C THR A 96 -0.92 17.85 -5.94
N ILE A 97 -1.56 16.71 -5.65
CA ILE A 97 -2.71 16.64 -4.73
C ILE A 97 -2.31 17.10 -3.33
N GLY A 98 -1.18 16.60 -2.82
CA GLY A 98 -0.66 16.97 -1.51
C GLY A 98 -0.37 18.47 -1.40
N THR A 99 0.20 19.06 -2.44
CA THR A 99 0.47 20.49 -2.51
C THR A 99 -0.83 21.32 -2.45
N LEU A 100 -1.83 20.96 -3.25
CA LEU A 100 -3.11 21.67 -3.29
C LEU A 100 -3.89 21.53 -1.98
N LEU A 101 -3.90 20.33 -1.38
CA LEU A 101 -4.45 20.13 -0.04
C LEU A 101 -3.72 21.00 0.98
N ASN A 102 -2.39 21.03 0.94
CA ASN A 102 -1.60 21.80 1.90
C ASN A 102 -1.81 23.32 1.77
N ILE A 103 -1.91 23.84 0.54
CA ILE A 103 -2.24 25.24 0.25
C ILE A 103 -3.63 25.60 0.83
N TYR A 104 -4.58 24.67 0.83
CA TYR A 104 -5.88 24.89 1.43
C TYR A 104 -5.87 24.80 2.96
N VAL A 105 -5.19 23.77 3.50
CA VAL A 105 -5.19 23.41 4.92
C VAL A 105 -4.37 24.34 5.79
N GLN A 106 -3.14 24.68 5.38
CA GLN A 106 -2.18 25.40 6.23
C GLN A 106 -2.63 26.83 6.60
N PRO A 107 -3.07 27.70 5.66
CA PRO A 107 -3.50 29.07 6.01
C PRO A 107 -4.71 29.08 6.94
N ARG A 108 -5.53 28.04 6.87
CA ARG A 108 -6.75 27.85 7.66
C ARG A 108 -6.52 27.13 8.98
N LYS A 109 -5.30 26.61 9.20
CA LYS A 109 -4.91 25.85 10.42
C LYS A 109 -5.83 24.66 10.68
N LEU A 110 -6.26 23.95 9.62
CA LEU A 110 -7.21 22.85 9.70
C LEU A 110 -6.56 21.53 10.13
N GLY A 111 -5.25 21.39 10.00
CA GLY A 111 -4.53 20.17 10.31
C GLY A 111 -3.19 20.07 9.59
N VAL A 112 -2.81 18.85 9.24
CA VAL A 112 -1.58 18.56 8.49
C VAL A 112 -1.88 17.68 7.28
N VAL A 113 -1.06 17.82 6.25
CA VAL A 113 -1.04 16.94 5.08
C VAL A 113 0.29 16.20 5.09
N LEU A 114 0.25 14.87 4.98
CA LEU A 114 1.44 14.03 4.83
C LEU A 114 1.52 13.50 3.40
N GLY A 115 2.74 13.31 2.94
CA GLY A 115 3.05 12.71 1.64
C GLY A 115 3.25 11.20 1.71
N SER A 116 3.78 10.65 0.64
CA SER A 116 3.85 9.21 0.32
C SER A 116 4.81 8.37 1.18
N ASP A 117 5.49 8.97 2.12
CA ASP A 117 6.39 8.34 3.10
C ASP A 117 5.89 8.47 4.55
N GLY A 118 4.70 9.03 4.74
CA GLY A 118 4.06 9.15 6.05
C GLY A 118 3.53 7.83 6.57
N MET A 119 4.27 7.15 7.44
CA MET A 119 3.87 5.89 8.05
C MET A 119 2.86 6.12 9.18
N LEU A 120 1.66 5.55 9.03
CA LEU A 120 0.56 5.68 10.00
C LEU A 120 0.19 4.32 10.58
N LYS A 121 0.34 4.16 11.89
CA LYS A 121 -0.22 3.03 12.62
C LYS A 121 -1.70 3.28 12.84
N ILE A 122 -2.53 2.65 12.04
CA ILE A 122 -3.99 2.81 12.08
C ILE A 122 -4.69 1.79 12.98
N MET A 123 -4.07 0.60 13.19
CA MET A 123 -4.50 -0.46 14.12
C MET A 123 -3.27 -1.05 14.83
N PRO A 124 -3.43 -1.88 15.87
CA PRO A 124 -2.29 -2.46 16.62
C PRO A 124 -1.23 -3.12 15.73
N ASP A 125 -1.66 -3.93 14.74
CA ASP A 125 -0.76 -4.69 13.87
C ASP A 125 -0.88 -4.24 12.41
N MET A 126 -1.25 -2.96 12.20
CA MET A 126 -1.45 -2.39 10.86
C MET A 126 -0.84 -1.01 10.73
N ILE A 127 0.09 -0.91 9.78
CA ILE A 127 0.70 0.36 9.34
C ILE A 127 0.36 0.55 7.88
N ARG A 128 -0.29 1.69 7.58
CA ARG A 128 -0.59 2.12 6.22
C ARG A 128 0.24 3.35 5.86
N ILE A 129 0.55 3.47 4.58
CA ILE A 129 1.32 4.59 4.01
C ILE A 129 0.53 5.14 2.81
N PRO A 130 -0.52 5.94 3.02
CA PRO A 130 -1.25 6.53 1.90
C PRO A 130 -0.33 7.43 1.06
N ASP A 131 -0.62 7.57 -0.23
CA ASP A 131 0.19 8.44 -1.11
C ASP A 131 0.09 9.91 -0.70
N VAL A 132 -1.08 10.32 -0.23
CA VAL A 132 -1.32 11.59 0.47
C VAL A 132 -2.36 11.36 1.54
N CYS A 133 -2.23 12.01 2.69
CA CYS A 133 -3.32 12.03 3.64
C CYS A 133 -3.50 13.40 4.30
N PHE A 134 -4.72 13.68 4.76
CA PHE A 134 -5.04 14.82 5.60
C PHE A 134 -5.48 14.34 6.97
N ILE A 135 -4.91 14.94 8.01
CA ILE A 135 -5.25 14.68 9.41
C ILE A 135 -5.73 15.99 10.02
N ALA A 136 -6.97 16.00 10.52
CA ALA A 136 -7.57 17.16 11.13
C ALA A 136 -6.85 17.53 12.44
N LYS A 137 -6.81 18.82 12.72
CA LYS A 137 -6.10 19.40 13.87
C LYS A 137 -6.50 18.76 15.20
N GLU A 138 -7.76 18.40 15.35
CA GLU A 138 -8.32 17.82 16.57
C GLU A 138 -7.75 16.43 16.89
N LYS A 139 -7.23 15.73 15.89
CA LYS A 139 -6.60 14.41 16.03
C LYS A 139 -5.09 14.49 16.30
N LEU A 140 -4.49 15.68 16.14
CA LEU A 140 -3.06 15.86 16.31
C LEU A 140 -2.68 15.92 17.78
N PRO A 141 -1.58 15.26 18.21
CA PRO A 141 -0.99 15.49 19.53
C PRO A 141 -0.54 16.95 19.64
N GLY A 142 -0.54 17.49 20.85
CA GLY A 142 -0.25 18.92 21.10
C GLY A 142 1.08 19.45 20.51
N LYS A 143 2.01 18.54 20.19
CA LYS A 143 3.18 18.81 19.35
C LYS A 143 3.32 17.70 18.32
N PHE A 144 3.24 18.04 17.04
CA PHE A 144 3.63 17.15 15.97
C PHE A 144 5.16 17.03 15.99
N SER A 145 5.67 15.84 16.32
CA SER A 145 7.10 15.63 16.56
C SER A 145 7.75 14.87 15.42
N VAL A 146 8.88 15.37 14.94
CA VAL A 146 9.74 14.71 13.94
C VAL A 146 10.46 13.45 14.46
N GLN A 147 10.29 13.10 15.73
CA GLN A 147 11.01 11.99 16.37
C GLN A 147 10.24 10.66 16.37
N ILE A 148 9.03 10.63 15.80
CA ILE A 148 8.19 9.43 15.79
C ILE A 148 8.18 8.88 14.34
N PRO A 149 8.89 7.78 14.06
CA PRO A 149 8.94 7.21 12.72
C PRO A 149 7.57 6.76 12.22
N VAL A 150 6.78 6.13 13.09
CA VAL A 150 5.42 5.66 12.79
C VAL A 150 4.44 6.39 13.71
N ALA A 151 3.59 7.22 13.12
CA ALA A 151 2.62 7.99 13.90
C ALA A 151 1.34 7.17 14.15
N SER A 152 0.92 7.05 15.42
CA SER A 152 -0.40 6.46 15.76
C SER A 152 -1.50 7.50 15.50
N LEU A 153 -1.83 7.73 14.25
CA LEU A 153 -2.79 8.73 13.80
C LEU A 153 -3.69 8.14 12.71
N ILE A 154 -4.98 8.47 12.79
CA ILE A 154 -5.97 8.07 11.79
C ILE A 154 -6.28 9.29 10.92
N PRO A 155 -6.05 9.25 9.60
CA PRO A 155 -6.32 10.36 8.72
C PRO A 155 -7.83 10.59 8.54
N ASP A 156 -8.21 11.81 8.18
CA ASP A 156 -9.60 12.13 7.78
C ASP A 156 -9.79 11.89 6.29
N ILE A 157 -8.74 12.11 5.48
CA ILE A 157 -8.70 11.77 4.05
C ILE A 157 -7.48 10.88 3.82
N ALA A 158 -7.68 9.76 3.13
CA ALA A 158 -6.61 8.95 2.55
C ALA A 158 -6.71 8.99 1.02
N VAL A 159 -5.60 9.27 0.34
CA VAL A 159 -5.51 9.31 -1.12
C VAL A 159 -4.55 8.23 -1.57
N GLU A 160 -4.99 7.40 -2.51
CA GLU A 160 -4.20 6.36 -3.15
C GLU A 160 -4.18 6.60 -4.67
N VAL A 161 -3.00 6.78 -5.24
CA VAL A 161 -2.82 6.89 -6.68
C VAL A 161 -2.52 5.51 -7.24
N LEU A 162 -3.48 4.97 -7.99
CA LEU A 162 -3.45 3.57 -8.43
C LEU A 162 -2.33 3.32 -9.44
N CYS A 163 -1.56 2.27 -9.23
CA CYS A 163 -0.51 1.81 -10.12
C CYS A 163 -0.82 0.42 -10.70
N ARG A 164 0.01 -0.03 -11.66
CA ARG A 164 -0.16 -1.36 -12.30
C ARG A 164 0.03 -2.53 -11.34
N GLY A 165 0.69 -2.31 -10.22
CA GLY A 165 0.95 -3.34 -9.21
C GLY A 165 -0.19 -3.55 -8.23
N ASN A 166 -1.20 -2.66 -8.19
CA ASN A 166 -2.34 -2.82 -7.31
C ASN A 166 -3.33 -3.83 -7.86
N THR A 167 -3.84 -4.70 -6.99
CA THR A 167 -4.93 -5.62 -7.31
C THR A 167 -6.26 -5.08 -6.76
N HIS A 168 -7.38 -5.49 -7.36
CA HIS A 168 -8.70 -5.12 -6.85
C HIS A 168 -8.89 -5.56 -5.39
N GLN A 169 -8.47 -6.78 -5.06
CA GLN A 169 -8.58 -7.32 -3.70
C GLN A 169 -7.76 -6.52 -2.69
N GLU A 170 -6.52 -6.11 -3.05
CA GLU A 170 -5.70 -5.24 -2.22
C GLU A 170 -6.41 -3.91 -1.94
N MET A 171 -6.94 -3.27 -2.99
CA MET A 171 -7.58 -1.97 -2.86
C MET A 171 -8.90 -2.05 -2.10
N ASP A 172 -9.68 -3.11 -2.29
CA ASP A 172 -10.91 -3.34 -1.52
C ASP A 172 -10.61 -3.56 -0.04
N ALA A 173 -9.61 -4.38 0.28
CA ALA A 173 -9.18 -4.61 1.66
C ALA A 173 -8.64 -3.31 2.31
N LYS A 174 -7.85 -2.52 1.56
CA LYS A 174 -7.33 -1.23 2.02
C LYS A 174 -8.47 -0.24 2.31
N LEU A 175 -9.52 -0.26 1.50
CA LEU A 175 -10.71 0.56 1.71
C LEU A 175 -11.48 0.15 2.98
N ASP A 176 -11.57 -1.17 3.26
CA ASP A 176 -12.16 -1.70 4.49
C ASP A 176 -11.36 -1.22 5.70
N ASP A 177 -10.04 -1.39 5.68
CA ASP A 177 -9.15 -0.98 6.78
C ASP A 177 -9.32 0.52 7.10
N TYR A 178 -9.37 1.39 6.09
CA TYR A 178 -9.54 2.82 6.29
C TYR A 178 -10.88 3.19 6.93
N PHE A 179 -11.99 2.59 6.46
CA PHE A 179 -13.29 2.91 7.05
C PHE A 179 -13.51 2.28 8.42
N GLU A 180 -12.93 1.11 8.69
CA GLU A 180 -13.00 0.47 10.01
C GLU A 180 -12.41 1.37 11.09
N VAL A 181 -11.30 2.06 10.80
CA VAL A 181 -10.66 2.96 11.77
C VAL A 181 -11.24 4.38 11.79
N GLY A 182 -12.20 4.68 10.93
CA GLY A 182 -12.92 5.96 10.92
C GLY A 182 -12.29 7.04 10.03
N VAL A 183 -11.57 6.65 8.97
CA VAL A 183 -11.26 7.57 7.86
C VAL A 183 -12.58 8.03 7.24
N ARG A 184 -12.69 9.33 6.97
CA ARG A 184 -13.97 9.95 6.55
C ARG A 184 -14.15 9.99 5.04
N GLU A 185 -13.05 10.09 4.30
CA GLU A 185 -13.03 10.02 2.84
C GLU A 185 -11.80 9.26 2.36
N VAL A 186 -11.99 8.39 1.36
CA VAL A 186 -10.89 7.72 0.66
C VAL A 186 -10.99 8.06 -0.82
N TRP A 187 -9.89 8.53 -1.41
CA TRP A 187 -9.83 8.90 -2.81
C TRP A 187 -8.91 7.94 -3.57
N TYR A 188 -9.47 7.22 -4.54
CA TYR A 188 -8.70 6.40 -5.46
C TYR A 188 -8.54 7.15 -6.78
N VAL A 189 -7.31 7.54 -7.07
CA VAL A 189 -6.95 8.28 -8.29
C VAL A 189 -6.40 7.30 -9.30
N ASP A 190 -7.08 7.06 -10.42
CA ASP A 190 -6.61 6.20 -11.49
C ASP A 190 -6.10 7.04 -12.68
N PRO A 191 -4.77 7.18 -12.83
CA PRO A 191 -4.18 7.97 -13.90
C PRO A 191 -4.36 7.38 -15.30
N ARG A 192 -4.62 6.06 -15.40
CA ARG A 192 -4.74 5.35 -16.68
C ARG A 192 -6.02 5.72 -17.42
N VAL A 193 -7.08 5.98 -16.66
CA VAL A 193 -8.40 6.37 -17.17
C VAL A 193 -8.78 7.79 -16.79
N LYS A 194 -7.88 8.52 -16.09
CA LYS A 194 -8.07 9.88 -15.61
C LYS A 194 -9.35 10.04 -14.82
N GLN A 195 -9.57 9.15 -13.87
CA GLN A 195 -10.73 9.11 -13.00
C GLN A 195 -10.35 9.17 -11.54
N VAL A 196 -11.25 9.70 -10.72
CA VAL A 196 -11.14 9.66 -9.26
C VAL A 196 -12.40 9.07 -8.68
N LYS A 197 -12.27 8.04 -7.84
CA LYS A 197 -13.34 7.51 -7.01
C LYS A 197 -13.21 8.10 -5.62
N VAL A 198 -14.24 8.81 -5.18
CA VAL A 198 -14.34 9.38 -3.84
C VAL A 198 -15.31 8.55 -3.03
N TYR A 199 -14.78 7.82 -2.07
CA TYR A 199 -15.56 7.02 -1.14
C TYR A 199 -15.81 7.83 0.14
N GLU A 200 -17.06 7.96 0.54
CA GLU A 200 -17.51 8.53 1.82
C GLU A 200 -17.93 7.43 2.81
N SER A 201 -18.11 6.22 2.32
CA SER A 201 -18.29 4.96 3.04
C SER A 201 -18.08 3.77 2.08
N ARG A 202 -18.15 2.55 2.58
CA ARG A 202 -18.13 1.33 1.71
C ARG A 202 -19.26 1.28 0.69
N THR A 203 -20.37 1.95 0.97
CA THR A 203 -21.58 1.93 0.12
C THR A 203 -21.88 3.26 -0.55
N SER A 204 -21.15 4.32 -0.22
CA SER A 204 -21.31 5.66 -0.81
C SER A 204 -20.04 6.04 -1.55
N MET A 205 -20.12 6.08 -2.89
CA MET A 205 -19.01 6.42 -3.75
C MET A 205 -19.47 7.31 -4.91
N ARG A 206 -18.65 8.29 -5.23
CA ARG A 206 -18.76 9.12 -6.43
C ARG A 206 -17.62 8.81 -7.37
N GLU A 207 -17.91 8.61 -8.65
CA GLU A 207 -16.92 8.49 -9.71
C GLU A 207 -16.85 9.79 -10.49
N LEU A 208 -15.66 10.36 -10.61
CA LEU A 208 -15.39 11.64 -11.24
C LEU A 208 -14.45 11.42 -12.42
N SER A 209 -14.77 12.03 -13.55
CA SER A 209 -13.98 12.04 -14.78
C SER A 209 -13.02 13.23 -14.84
N GLU A 210 -12.14 13.26 -15.82
CA GLU A 210 -11.19 14.36 -16.07
C GLU A 210 -11.87 15.74 -16.16
N THR A 211 -13.13 15.81 -16.60
CA THR A 211 -13.86 17.08 -16.74
C THR A 211 -14.54 17.58 -15.48
N ASP A 212 -14.54 16.75 -14.43
CA ASP A 212 -15.22 17.06 -13.18
C ASP A 212 -14.30 17.82 -12.21
N THR A 213 -14.90 18.27 -11.12
CA THR A 213 -14.20 18.86 -9.98
C THR A 213 -14.29 17.91 -8.79
N LEU A 214 -13.17 17.52 -8.24
CA LEU A 214 -13.10 16.82 -6.97
C LEU A 214 -13.36 17.80 -5.82
N ASP A 215 -14.37 17.54 -5.04
CA ASP A 215 -14.69 18.27 -3.81
C ASP A 215 -14.73 17.33 -2.61
N SER A 216 -14.12 17.75 -1.51
CA SER A 216 -14.26 17.05 -0.22
C SER A 216 -15.52 17.58 0.48
N ARG A 217 -16.50 16.68 0.69
CA ARG A 217 -17.80 17.04 1.27
C ARG A 217 -17.88 16.80 2.76
N VAL A 218 -17.17 15.80 3.22
CA VAL A 218 -17.29 15.30 4.59
C VAL A 218 -16.07 15.66 5.42
N ALA A 219 -14.87 15.36 4.91
CA ALA A 219 -13.64 15.49 5.69
C ALA A 219 -13.06 16.90 5.67
N LEU A 220 -13.14 17.60 4.51
CA LEU A 220 -12.53 18.93 4.33
C LEU A 220 -13.48 19.85 3.51
N PRO A 221 -14.65 20.24 4.06
CA PRO A 221 -15.62 21.04 3.33
C PRO A 221 -15.04 22.35 2.78
N GLY A 222 -15.35 22.63 1.51
CA GLY A 222 -14.86 23.81 0.78
C GLY A 222 -13.52 23.61 0.05
N PHE A 223 -12.86 22.47 0.22
CA PHE A 223 -11.76 22.08 -0.66
C PHE A 223 -12.33 21.62 -2.01
N SER A 224 -11.70 22.09 -3.10
CA SER A 224 -12.01 21.63 -4.45
C SER A 224 -10.76 21.62 -5.34
N LEU A 225 -10.73 20.71 -6.30
CA LEU A 225 -9.63 20.46 -7.23
C LEU A 225 -10.18 20.14 -8.62
N SER A 226 -9.77 20.90 -9.64
CA SER A 226 -10.08 20.62 -11.04
C SER A 226 -9.33 19.35 -11.50
N LEU A 227 -10.04 18.29 -11.88
CA LEU A 227 -9.41 17.08 -12.39
C LEU A 227 -8.80 17.30 -13.78
N LYS A 228 -9.31 18.25 -14.54
CA LYS A 228 -8.70 18.67 -15.81
C LYS A 228 -7.29 19.23 -15.59
N GLU A 229 -7.10 20.03 -14.54
CA GLU A 229 -5.79 20.59 -14.20
C GLU A 229 -4.87 19.52 -13.60
N LEU A 230 -5.40 18.62 -12.76
CA LEU A 230 -4.65 17.53 -12.16
C LEU A 230 -4.04 16.60 -13.21
N PHE A 231 -4.82 16.23 -14.23
CA PHE A 231 -4.40 15.30 -15.28
C PHE A 231 -3.84 15.98 -16.54
N ALA A 232 -3.70 17.30 -16.53
CA ALA A 232 -3.08 18.04 -17.63
C ALA A 232 -1.59 17.64 -17.78
N ASP A 233 -1.09 17.69 -19.02
CA ASP A 233 0.33 17.50 -19.27
C ASP A 233 1.12 18.66 -18.60
N PRO A 234 2.01 18.37 -17.65
CA PRO A 234 2.74 19.42 -16.91
C PRO A 234 3.71 20.24 -17.77
N VAL A 235 4.10 19.75 -18.95
CA VAL A 235 5.03 20.45 -19.83
C VAL A 235 4.33 21.10 -21.04
N GLY A 236 3.02 20.89 -21.18
CA GLY A 236 2.21 21.53 -22.21
C GLY A 236 2.57 21.10 -23.62
N GLY A 237 1.79 20.22 -24.24
CA GLY A 237 1.85 19.95 -25.68
C GLY A 237 0.89 20.86 -26.46
#